data_58e7cdefe8b7ff2e721bd38e11dc9831
#
_entry.id   58e7cdefe8b7ff2e721bd38e11dc9831
#
_cell.length_a   1.000
_cell.length_b   1.000
_cell.length_c   1.000
_cell.angle_alpha   90.00
_cell.angle_beta   90.00
_cell.angle_gamma   90.00
#
_symmetry.space_group_name_H-M   'P 1'
#
loop_
_entity.id
_entity.type
_entity.pdbx_description
1 polymer ?
#
loop_
_entity_poly.entity_id
_entity_poly.type
_entity_poly.pdbx_seq_one_letter_code
_entity_poly.pdbx_strand_id
1 'polypeptide(L)'
;VGAATAILLAEKGCNVIINYTKSKKEADETAEIIRKKGIEAIVCQGDVANDDDCRAMAQAAVDAWGRIDYLVNNAGKTKFNPFPNLEGLKKEDFLDIYAVNVVGAYQMIRAVEPHMRKLGQGAIVNNSSIGGVTGIGSSIAYAASKAALNMMTKSLAHVLGPEIRINSVAPGMIQTRWLKEGLQDAAYEKMLQQARKQLPLKEVATAEDVAESLVWFLEGAK
;
A
#
# COMPACT_ATOMS: atom_id res chain seq x y z
N VAL A 1 4.64 6.63 -0.55
CA VAL A 1 3.99 5.96 -1.68
C VAL A 1 2.51 6.32 -1.71
N GLY A 2 1.71 6.01 -0.69
CA GLY A 2 0.25 6.24 -0.72
C GLY A 2 -0.15 7.67 -1.08
N ALA A 3 0.48 8.69 -0.48
CA ALA A 3 0.22 10.10 -0.82
C ALA A 3 0.55 10.40 -2.29
N ALA A 4 1.72 9.97 -2.78
CA ALA A 4 2.11 10.16 -4.19
C ALA A 4 1.12 9.46 -5.15
N THR A 5 0.68 8.25 -4.81
CA THR A 5 -0.35 7.53 -5.60
C THR A 5 -1.68 8.28 -5.60
N ALA A 6 -2.12 8.79 -4.45
CA ALA A 6 -3.37 9.59 -4.34
C ALA A 6 -3.31 10.85 -5.21
N ILE A 7 -2.19 11.57 -5.17
CA ILE A 7 -1.98 12.79 -5.98
C ILE A 7 -1.97 12.45 -7.48
N LEU A 8 -1.27 11.40 -7.87
CA LEU A 8 -1.19 10.97 -9.27
C LEU A 8 -2.55 10.52 -9.82
N LEU A 9 -3.36 9.79 -9.03
CA LEU A 9 -4.73 9.42 -9.40
C LEU A 9 -5.62 10.66 -9.54
N ALA A 10 -5.47 11.64 -8.67
CA ALA A 10 -6.20 12.90 -8.77
C ALA A 10 -5.83 13.68 -10.04
N GLU A 11 -4.57 13.69 -10.47
CA GLU A 11 -4.13 14.29 -11.75
C GLU A 11 -4.78 13.62 -12.96
N LYS A 12 -5.22 12.38 -12.80
CA LYS A 12 -5.98 11.63 -13.81
C LYS A 12 -7.50 11.75 -13.66
N GLY A 13 -7.97 12.66 -12.80
CA GLY A 13 -9.39 12.95 -12.61
C GLY A 13 -10.13 12.03 -11.64
N CYS A 14 -9.42 11.24 -10.83
CA CYS A 14 -10.05 10.37 -9.84
C CYS A 14 -10.30 11.13 -8.54
N ASN A 15 -11.51 11.07 -8.00
CA ASN A 15 -11.79 11.42 -6.61
C ASN A 15 -11.16 10.41 -5.66
N VAL A 16 -10.69 10.81 -4.48
CA VAL A 16 -9.84 9.95 -3.64
C VAL A 16 -10.30 9.93 -2.18
N ILE A 17 -10.46 8.71 -1.64
CA ILE A 17 -10.46 8.49 -0.19
C ILE A 17 -9.02 8.36 0.28
N ILE A 18 -8.62 9.17 1.23
CA ILE A 18 -7.29 9.13 1.87
C ILE A 18 -7.45 8.57 3.27
N ASN A 19 -6.98 7.35 3.45
CA ASN A 19 -6.99 6.70 4.75
C ASN A 19 -5.75 7.06 5.58
N TYR A 20 -5.95 7.26 6.88
CA TYR A 20 -4.89 7.35 7.87
C TYR A 20 -5.29 6.64 9.17
N THR A 21 -4.31 6.19 9.94
CA THR A 21 -4.52 5.68 11.31
C THR A 21 -4.10 6.73 12.34
N LYS A 22 -2.88 7.27 12.20
CA LYS A 22 -2.27 8.25 13.13
C LYS A 22 -1.83 9.55 12.45
N SER A 23 -1.51 9.52 11.18
CA SER A 23 -0.90 10.63 10.42
C SER A 23 -1.96 11.55 9.81
N LYS A 24 -2.85 12.13 10.67
CA LYS A 24 -3.94 13.00 10.21
C LYS A 24 -3.43 14.22 9.43
N LYS A 25 -2.39 14.86 9.95
CA LYS A 25 -1.82 16.07 9.33
C LYS A 25 -1.37 15.81 7.89
N GLU A 26 -0.63 14.75 7.66
CA GLU A 26 -0.13 14.38 6.33
C GLU A 26 -1.26 13.94 5.38
N ALA A 27 -2.31 13.35 5.93
CA ALA A 27 -3.50 13.01 5.15
C ALA A 27 -4.25 14.28 4.72
N ASP A 28 -4.42 15.24 5.63
CA ASP A 28 -5.05 16.54 5.34
C ASP A 28 -4.22 17.34 4.31
N GLU A 29 -2.89 17.41 4.47
CA GLU A 29 -1.99 18.05 3.50
C GLU A 29 -2.11 17.43 2.09
N THR A 30 -2.18 16.10 2.01
CA THR A 30 -2.40 15.39 0.75
C THR A 30 -3.75 15.74 0.14
N ALA A 31 -4.81 15.77 0.97
CA ALA A 31 -6.15 16.15 0.52
C ALA A 31 -6.21 17.59 0.00
N GLU A 32 -5.51 18.52 0.65
CA GLU A 32 -5.44 19.91 0.18
C GLU A 32 -4.75 20.04 -1.18
N ILE A 33 -3.66 19.28 -1.41
CA ILE A 33 -2.98 19.26 -2.71
C ILE A 33 -3.95 18.77 -3.79
N ILE A 34 -4.71 17.72 -3.52
CA ILE A 34 -5.69 17.15 -4.45
C ILE A 34 -6.83 18.14 -4.72
N ARG A 35 -7.40 18.75 -3.69
CA ARG A 35 -8.50 19.72 -3.81
C ARG A 35 -8.09 20.96 -4.61
N LYS A 36 -6.84 21.43 -4.48
CA LYS A 36 -6.29 22.52 -5.29
C LYS A 36 -6.24 22.21 -6.79
N LYS A 37 -6.29 20.94 -7.18
CA LYS A 37 -6.39 20.48 -8.58
C LYS A 37 -7.85 20.37 -9.05
N GLY A 38 -8.83 20.75 -8.23
CA GLY A 38 -10.26 20.67 -8.57
C GLY A 38 -10.88 19.28 -8.40
N ILE A 39 -10.19 18.36 -7.73
CA ILE A 39 -10.62 16.98 -7.49
C ILE A 39 -11.08 16.83 -6.03
N GLU A 40 -12.10 16.01 -5.82
CA GLU A 40 -12.58 15.75 -4.46
C GLU A 40 -11.67 14.76 -3.72
N ALA A 41 -11.40 15.07 -2.46
CA ALA A 41 -10.65 14.21 -1.56
C ALA A 41 -11.33 14.16 -0.19
N ILE A 42 -11.57 12.96 0.31
CA ILE A 42 -12.14 12.71 1.64
C ILE A 42 -11.08 12.04 2.49
N VAL A 43 -10.84 12.58 3.68
CA VAL A 43 -9.89 12.03 4.64
C VAL A 43 -10.65 11.15 5.63
N CYS A 44 -10.32 9.86 5.68
CA CYS A 44 -10.96 8.88 6.56
C CYS A 44 -9.96 8.32 7.57
N GLN A 45 -10.28 8.44 8.86
CA GLN A 45 -9.55 7.70 9.88
C GLN A 45 -10.05 6.26 9.92
N GLY A 46 -9.13 5.29 9.87
CA GLY A 46 -9.48 3.88 9.98
C GLY A 46 -8.23 3.01 10.04
N ASP A 47 -8.31 1.94 10.80
CA ASP A 47 -7.29 0.90 10.84
C ASP A 47 -7.71 -0.26 9.93
N VAL A 48 -6.93 -0.56 8.90
CA VAL A 48 -7.25 -1.67 7.99
C VAL A 48 -7.26 -3.04 8.69
N ALA A 49 -6.67 -3.15 9.87
CA ALA A 49 -6.77 -4.36 10.71
C ALA A 49 -8.17 -4.53 11.33
N ASN A 50 -9.03 -3.50 11.28
CA ASN A 50 -10.41 -3.53 11.73
C ASN A 50 -11.36 -3.60 10.52
N ASP A 51 -12.22 -4.62 10.47
CA ASP A 51 -13.15 -4.82 9.35
C ASP A 51 -14.23 -3.73 9.26
N ASP A 52 -14.72 -3.25 10.40
CA ASP A 52 -15.75 -2.19 10.43
C ASP A 52 -15.18 -0.87 9.85
N ASP A 53 -13.92 -0.54 10.17
CA ASP A 53 -13.25 0.61 9.58
C ASP A 53 -13.08 0.46 8.06
N CYS A 54 -12.71 -0.74 7.58
CA CYS A 54 -12.59 -1.02 6.15
C CYS A 54 -13.94 -0.82 5.42
N ARG A 55 -15.03 -1.32 6.00
CA ARG A 55 -16.38 -1.12 5.45
C ARG A 55 -16.81 0.33 5.48
N ALA A 56 -16.54 1.06 6.57
CA ALA A 56 -16.86 2.47 6.68
C ALA A 56 -16.12 3.31 5.62
N MET A 57 -14.84 3.02 5.35
CA MET A 57 -14.07 3.68 4.30
C MET A 57 -14.62 3.41 2.90
N ALA A 58 -15.00 2.16 2.60
CA ALA A 58 -15.64 1.83 1.33
C ALA A 58 -17.01 2.52 1.20
N GLN A 59 -17.81 2.52 2.26
CA GLN A 59 -19.11 3.18 2.27
C GLN A 59 -18.99 4.69 2.06
N ALA A 60 -18.01 5.34 2.67
CA ALA A 60 -17.75 6.78 2.47
C ALA A 60 -17.53 7.14 0.99
N ALA A 61 -16.83 6.30 0.23
CA ALA A 61 -16.67 6.49 -1.21
C ALA A 61 -18.00 6.32 -1.96
N VAL A 62 -18.78 5.32 -1.58
CA VAL A 62 -20.09 5.05 -2.21
C VAL A 62 -21.08 6.16 -1.89
N ASP A 63 -21.11 6.65 -0.66
CA ASP A 63 -22.01 7.74 -0.25
C ASP A 63 -21.68 9.04 -0.98
N ALA A 64 -20.40 9.32 -1.20
CA ALA A 64 -19.96 10.53 -1.87
C ALA A 64 -20.12 10.47 -3.41
N TRP A 65 -19.77 9.34 -4.02
CA TRP A 65 -19.61 9.25 -5.48
C TRP A 65 -20.40 8.12 -6.15
N GLY A 66 -21.08 7.28 -5.38
CA GLY A 66 -21.92 6.17 -5.87
C GLY A 66 -21.14 5.00 -6.48
N ARG A 67 -19.80 5.04 -6.48
CA ARG A 67 -18.95 4.04 -7.12
C ARG A 67 -17.57 3.90 -6.49
N ILE A 68 -16.92 2.76 -6.74
CA ILE A 68 -15.52 2.51 -6.44
C ILE A 68 -14.90 1.85 -7.67
N ASP A 69 -13.91 2.49 -8.28
CA ASP A 69 -13.22 2.00 -9.48
C ASP A 69 -11.89 1.33 -9.13
N TYR A 70 -11.17 1.91 -8.16
CA TYR A 70 -9.82 1.52 -7.81
C TYR A 70 -9.66 1.33 -6.31
N LEU A 71 -8.85 0.33 -5.95
CA LEU A 71 -8.35 0.14 -4.59
C LEU A 71 -6.83 0.03 -4.60
N VAL A 72 -6.18 0.84 -3.76
CA VAL A 72 -4.73 0.76 -3.50
C VAL A 72 -4.52 0.32 -2.06
N ASN A 73 -4.11 -0.92 -1.86
CA ASN A 73 -3.68 -1.42 -0.56
C ASN A 73 -2.22 -1.05 -0.33
N ASN A 74 -2.00 0.13 0.26
CA ASN A 74 -0.67 0.66 0.57
C ASN A 74 -0.34 0.58 2.08
N ALA A 75 -1.33 0.46 2.97
CA ALA A 75 -1.09 0.33 4.40
C ALA A 75 -0.13 -0.84 4.68
N GLY A 76 0.84 -0.60 5.54
CA GLY A 76 1.83 -1.59 5.90
C GLY A 76 2.49 -1.32 7.24
N LYS A 77 2.87 -2.39 7.91
CA LYS A 77 3.54 -2.39 9.23
C LYS A 77 4.77 -3.28 9.18
N THR A 78 5.79 -2.89 9.91
CA THR A 78 6.95 -3.74 10.21
C THR A 78 7.44 -3.52 11.63
N LYS A 79 8.29 -4.44 12.06
CA LYS A 79 9.22 -4.27 13.17
C LYS A 79 10.61 -4.53 12.61
N PHE A 80 11.50 -3.53 12.70
CA PHE A 80 12.89 -3.73 12.26
C PHE A 80 13.59 -4.70 13.19
N ASN A 81 14.08 -5.80 12.63
CA ASN A 81 14.82 -6.83 13.36
C ASN A 81 15.83 -7.50 12.42
N PRO A 82 17.13 -7.46 12.73
CA PRO A 82 18.16 -8.14 11.94
C PRO A 82 17.86 -9.64 11.84
N PHE A 83 17.99 -10.21 10.64
CA PHE A 83 17.62 -11.61 10.37
C PHE A 83 18.31 -12.64 11.30
N PRO A 84 19.60 -12.49 11.71
CA PRO A 84 20.22 -13.41 12.63
C PRO A 84 19.67 -13.35 14.06
N ASN A 85 18.97 -12.28 14.44
CA ASN A 85 18.38 -12.15 15.77
C ASN A 85 16.97 -12.76 15.82
N LEU A 86 16.89 -14.08 15.99
CA LEU A 86 15.61 -14.78 16.06
C LEU A 86 14.79 -14.42 17.30
N GLU A 87 15.46 -14.15 18.44
CA GLU A 87 14.80 -13.74 19.68
C GLU A 87 14.20 -12.33 19.65
N GLY A 88 14.57 -11.54 18.65
CA GLY A 88 14.05 -10.17 18.47
C GLY A 88 12.61 -10.11 17.96
N LEU A 89 12.04 -11.23 17.50
CA LEU A 89 10.65 -11.34 17.04
C LEU A 89 9.86 -12.30 17.93
N LYS A 90 8.69 -11.86 18.34
CA LYS A 90 7.73 -12.64 19.13
C LYS A 90 6.48 -12.94 18.29
N LYS A 91 5.65 -13.85 18.78
CA LYS A 91 4.35 -14.19 18.18
C LYS A 91 3.50 -12.95 17.88
N GLU A 92 3.45 -12.01 18.82
CA GLU A 92 2.66 -10.79 18.72
C GLU A 92 3.14 -9.91 17.55
N ASP A 93 4.44 -9.85 17.30
CA ASP A 93 5.01 -9.11 16.16
C ASP A 93 4.53 -9.68 14.81
N PHE A 94 4.46 -11.01 14.69
CA PHE A 94 3.90 -11.67 13.52
C PHE A 94 2.41 -11.35 13.36
N LEU A 95 1.63 -11.53 14.43
CA LEU A 95 0.18 -11.28 14.39
C LEU A 95 -0.13 -9.84 14.01
N ASP A 96 0.57 -8.88 14.59
CA ASP A 96 0.41 -7.46 14.33
C ASP A 96 0.77 -7.08 12.89
N ILE A 97 1.88 -7.62 12.36
CA ILE A 97 2.31 -7.36 10.99
C ILE A 97 1.34 -7.98 10.00
N TYR A 98 0.89 -9.22 10.24
CA TYR A 98 -0.06 -9.91 9.39
C TYR A 98 -1.45 -9.25 9.43
N ALA A 99 -1.89 -8.77 10.59
CA ALA A 99 -3.17 -8.08 10.73
C ALA A 99 -3.28 -6.88 9.76
N VAL A 100 -2.19 -6.10 9.61
CA VAL A 100 -2.17 -4.96 8.69
C VAL A 100 -1.86 -5.39 7.25
N ASN A 101 -0.74 -6.11 7.06
CA ASN A 101 -0.18 -6.33 5.72
C ASN A 101 -0.96 -7.36 4.89
N VAL A 102 -1.65 -8.29 5.52
CA VAL A 102 -2.37 -9.39 4.86
C VAL A 102 -3.87 -9.30 5.10
N VAL A 103 -4.28 -9.38 6.37
CA VAL A 103 -5.70 -9.39 6.73
C VAL A 103 -6.35 -8.06 6.38
N GLY A 104 -5.70 -6.94 6.66
CA GLY A 104 -6.19 -5.60 6.31
C GLY A 104 -6.38 -5.40 4.82
N ALA A 105 -5.41 -5.85 4.00
CA ALA A 105 -5.56 -5.82 2.55
C ALA A 105 -6.76 -6.69 2.08
N TYR A 106 -6.95 -7.87 2.67
CA TYR A 106 -8.09 -8.73 2.37
C TYR A 106 -9.42 -8.09 2.79
N GLN A 107 -9.50 -7.49 3.97
CA GLN A 107 -10.69 -6.79 4.47
C GLN A 107 -11.08 -5.63 3.55
N MET A 108 -10.12 -4.81 3.11
CA MET A 108 -10.38 -3.75 2.14
C MET A 108 -10.89 -4.30 0.81
N ILE A 109 -10.29 -5.37 0.28
CA ILE A 109 -10.75 -6.02 -0.96
C ILE A 109 -12.19 -6.50 -0.80
N ARG A 110 -12.51 -7.18 0.30
CA ARG A 110 -13.87 -7.66 0.62
C ARG A 110 -14.87 -6.51 0.76
N ALA A 111 -14.45 -5.36 1.28
CA ALA A 111 -15.31 -4.20 1.44
C ALA A 111 -15.65 -3.52 0.10
N VAL A 112 -14.71 -3.48 -0.86
CA VAL A 112 -14.93 -2.81 -2.15
C VAL A 112 -15.48 -3.73 -3.23
N GLU A 113 -15.23 -5.02 -3.16
CA GLU A 113 -15.58 -6.03 -4.18
C GLU A 113 -17.06 -5.97 -4.60
N PRO A 114 -18.06 -5.93 -3.70
CA PRO A 114 -19.46 -5.89 -4.10
C PRO A 114 -19.81 -4.64 -4.93
N HIS A 115 -19.18 -3.51 -4.63
CA HIS A 115 -19.40 -2.25 -5.34
C HIS A 115 -18.76 -2.27 -6.74
N MET A 116 -17.55 -2.83 -6.86
CA MET A 116 -16.89 -3.03 -8.14
C MET A 116 -17.64 -4.02 -9.02
N ARG A 117 -18.13 -5.14 -8.47
CA ARG A 117 -18.97 -6.09 -9.23
C ARG A 117 -20.27 -5.45 -9.72
N LYS A 118 -20.94 -4.67 -8.87
CA LYS A 118 -22.13 -3.92 -9.29
C LYS A 118 -21.85 -2.95 -10.42
N LEU A 119 -20.66 -2.36 -10.45
CA LEU A 119 -20.19 -1.50 -11.54
C LEU A 119 -19.81 -2.28 -12.82
N GLY A 120 -19.57 -3.60 -12.70
CA GLY A 120 -19.10 -4.47 -13.78
C GLY A 120 -17.62 -4.31 -14.12
N GLN A 121 -16.89 -3.52 -13.35
CA GLN A 121 -15.45 -3.30 -13.52
C GLN A 121 -14.79 -2.82 -12.22
N GLY A 122 -13.50 -3.12 -12.08
CA GLY A 122 -12.66 -2.62 -10.99
C GLY A 122 -11.20 -2.98 -11.18
N ALA A 123 -10.32 -2.26 -10.50
CA ALA A 123 -8.92 -2.63 -10.43
C ALA A 123 -8.35 -2.43 -9.02
N ILE A 124 -7.60 -3.42 -8.57
CA ILE A 124 -6.99 -3.47 -7.24
C ILE A 124 -5.48 -3.61 -7.40
N VAL A 125 -4.72 -2.86 -6.65
CA VAL A 125 -3.27 -3.03 -6.59
C VAL A 125 -2.80 -3.11 -5.13
N ASN A 126 -2.00 -4.12 -4.85
CA ASN A 126 -1.38 -4.34 -3.56
C ASN A 126 0.07 -3.85 -3.58
N ASN A 127 0.43 -2.91 -2.71
CA ASN A 127 1.81 -2.50 -2.51
C ASN A 127 2.54 -3.53 -1.63
N SER A 128 3.17 -4.48 -2.30
CA SER A 128 3.94 -5.56 -1.67
C SER A 128 5.38 -5.11 -1.34
N SER A 129 6.35 -5.98 -1.55
CA SER A 129 7.78 -5.71 -1.38
C SER A 129 8.59 -6.79 -2.09
N ILE A 130 9.79 -6.42 -2.57
CA ILE A 130 10.80 -7.37 -3.00
C ILE A 130 11.14 -8.37 -1.88
N GLY A 131 11.01 -7.96 -0.61
CA GLY A 131 11.18 -8.83 0.55
C GLY A 131 10.26 -10.05 0.54
N GLY A 132 9.05 -9.91 -0.03
CA GLY A 132 8.12 -11.03 -0.20
C GLY A 132 8.48 -11.98 -1.37
N VAL A 133 9.53 -11.67 -2.11
CA VAL A 133 10.05 -12.48 -3.23
C VAL A 133 11.41 -13.06 -2.89
N THR A 134 12.31 -12.25 -2.35
CA THR A 134 13.71 -12.62 -2.07
C THR A 134 13.95 -13.11 -0.65
N GLY A 135 12.98 -12.91 0.25
CA GLY A 135 13.15 -13.21 1.67
C GLY A 135 14.04 -12.21 2.43
N ILE A 136 14.40 -11.08 1.82
CA ILE A 136 15.24 -10.04 2.44
C ILE A 136 14.40 -8.78 2.67
N GLY A 137 14.41 -8.24 3.89
CA GLY A 137 13.61 -7.08 4.24
C GLY A 137 13.92 -6.54 5.63
N SER A 138 12.99 -5.78 6.19
CA SER A 138 13.12 -5.18 7.52
C SER A 138 13.05 -6.21 8.68
N SER A 139 12.43 -7.36 8.44
CA SER A 139 12.38 -8.50 9.35
C SER A 139 11.83 -9.75 8.64
N ILE A 140 12.02 -10.91 9.25
CA ILE A 140 11.45 -12.20 8.78
C ILE A 140 9.91 -12.12 8.73
N ALA A 141 9.27 -11.58 9.78
CA ALA A 141 7.82 -11.45 9.85
C ALA A 141 7.27 -10.55 8.73
N TYR A 142 7.96 -9.45 8.43
CA TYR A 142 7.59 -8.57 7.32
C TYR A 142 7.73 -9.26 5.96
N ALA A 143 8.88 -9.88 5.68
CA ALA A 143 9.11 -10.59 4.43
C ALA A 143 8.07 -11.71 4.21
N ALA A 144 7.78 -12.50 5.24
CA ALA A 144 6.76 -13.53 5.20
C ALA A 144 5.35 -12.96 4.93
N SER A 145 4.99 -11.83 5.56
CA SER A 145 3.69 -11.17 5.32
C SER A 145 3.55 -10.68 3.86
N LYS A 146 4.63 -10.14 3.29
CA LYS A 146 4.61 -9.67 1.89
C LYS A 146 4.59 -10.84 0.88
N ALA A 147 5.20 -11.97 1.21
CA ALA A 147 5.03 -13.22 0.44
C ALA A 147 3.59 -13.72 0.49
N ALA A 148 2.96 -13.69 1.67
CA ALA A 148 1.55 -14.03 1.83
C ALA A 148 0.64 -13.10 1.01
N LEU A 149 0.90 -11.78 1.02
CA LEU A 149 0.18 -10.80 0.21
C LEU A 149 0.31 -11.08 -1.29
N ASN A 150 1.51 -11.45 -1.77
CA ASN A 150 1.74 -11.83 -3.16
C ASN A 150 0.93 -13.08 -3.54
N MET A 151 0.90 -14.10 -2.69
CA MET A 151 0.11 -15.30 -2.94
C MET A 151 -1.39 -15.02 -2.88
N MET A 152 -1.85 -14.23 -1.91
CA MET A 152 -3.25 -13.80 -1.82
C MET A 152 -3.69 -13.05 -3.08
N THR A 153 -2.84 -12.18 -3.63
CA THR A 153 -3.10 -11.48 -4.90
C THR A 153 -3.36 -12.47 -6.03
N LYS A 154 -2.51 -13.48 -6.18
CA LYS A 154 -2.68 -14.54 -7.21
C LYS A 154 -3.98 -15.32 -7.00
N SER A 155 -4.28 -15.72 -5.76
CA SER A 155 -5.49 -16.47 -5.45
C SER A 155 -6.75 -15.67 -5.76
N LEU A 156 -6.76 -14.37 -5.43
CA LEU A 156 -7.88 -13.49 -5.69
C LEU A 156 -8.05 -13.18 -7.19
N ALA A 157 -6.97 -13.13 -7.96
CA ALA A 157 -7.05 -12.94 -9.41
C ALA A 157 -7.88 -14.03 -10.10
N HIS A 158 -7.85 -15.26 -9.59
CA HIS A 158 -8.65 -16.37 -10.13
C HIS A 158 -10.16 -16.22 -9.89
N VAL A 159 -10.58 -15.50 -8.86
CA VAL A 159 -11.98 -15.42 -8.44
C VAL A 159 -12.62 -14.06 -8.66
N LEU A 160 -11.81 -13.01 -8.84
CA LEU A 160 -12.29 -11.65 -9.07
C LEU A 160 -12.51 -11.32 -10.54
N GLY A 161 -11.78 -11.98 -11.44
CA GLY A 161 -11.97 -11.83 -12.88
C GLY A 161 -13.29 -12.42 -13.39
N PRO A 162 -13.78 -11.97 -14.55
CA PRO A 162 -13.14 -10.97 -15.41
C PRO A 162 -13.40 -9.51 -15.03
N GLU A 163 -14.37 -9.21 -14.14
CA GLU A 163 -14.81 -7.84 -13.86
C GLU A 163 -13.76 -7.05 -13.08
N ILE A 164 -13.04 -7.70 -12.17
CA ILE A 164 -12.10 -7.02 -11.27
C ILE A 164 -10.70 -7.58 -11.50
N ARG A 165 -9.78 -6.71 -11.87
CA ARG A 165 -8.36 -7.04 -11.98
C ARG A 165 -7.66 -6.80 -10.64
N ILE A 166 -6.75 -7.68 -10.25
CA ILE A 166 -5.92 -7.49 -9.06
C ILE A 166 -4.47 -7.80 -9.37
N ASN A 167 -3.59 -6.91 -8.98
CA ASN A 167 -2.15 -7.02 -9.16
C ASN A 167 -1.38 -6.65 -7.89
N SER A 168 -0.10 -6.97 -7.84
CA SER A 168 0.81 -6.48 -6.81
C SER A 168 2.08 -5.89 -7.44
N VAL A 169 2.53 -4.79 -6.88
CA VAL A 169 3.85 -4.22 -7.13
C VAL A 169 4.75 -4.62 -5.97
N ALA A 170 5.97 -5.03 -6.26
CA ALA A 170 6.95 -5.46 -5.26
C ALA A 170 8.18 -4.53 -5.26
N PRO A 171 8.09 -3.32 -4.69
CA PRO A 171 9.18 -2.38 -4.69
C PRO A 171 10.39 -2.90 -3.94
N GLY A 172 11.57 -2.47 -4.38
CA GLY A 172 12.81 -2.59 -3.63
C GLY A 172 12.90 -1.55 -2.52
N MET A 173 14.11 -1.10 -2.25
CA MET A 173 14.32 0.01 -1.33
C MET A 173 13.77 1.30 -1.93
N ILE A 174 13.00 2.04 -1.14
CA ILE A 174 12.36 3.31 -1.52
C ILE A 174 12.84 4.41 -0.57
N GLN A 175 13.13 5.59 -1.11
CA GLN A 175 13.45 6.78 -0.32
C GLN A 175 12.16 7.31 0.33
N THR A 176 11.85 6.86 1.55
CA THR A 176 10.64 7.26 2.27
C THR A 176 10.95 7.64 3.71
N ARG A 177 10.08 8.47 4.30
CA ARG A 177 10.12 8.81 5.71
C ARG A 177 10.09 7.56 6.60
N TRP A 178 9.35 6.53 6.20
CA TRP A 178 9.22 5.28 6.95
C TRP A 178 10.57 4.56 7.20
N LEU A 179 11.44 4.53 6.19
CA LEU A 179 12.80 4.01 6.37
C LEU A 179 13.67 4.94 7.20
N LYS A 180 13.52 6.25 7.01
CA LYS A 180 14.28 7.25 7.76
C LYS A 180 13.91 7.26 9.25
N GLU A 181 12.63 7.16 9.59
CA GLU A 181 12.15 7.05 10.97
C GLU A 181 12.52 5.73 11.65
N GLY A 182 12.63 4.64 10.87
CA GLY A 182 13.06 3.32 11.38
C GLY A 182 14.56 3.19 11.61
N LEU A 183 15.36 4.14 11.12
CA LEU A 183 16.83 4.15 11.20
C LEU A 183 17.29 5.52 11.67
N GLN A 184 18.42 5.58 12.38
CA GLN A 184 19.09 6.86 12.66
C GLN A 184 19.59 7.49 11.35
N ASP A 185 19.59 8.82 11.24
CA ASP A 185 19.93 9.56 10.01
C ASP A 185 21.25 9.08 9.36
N ALA A 186 22.32 8.90 10.15
CA ALA A 186 23.61 8.44 9.65
C ALA A 186 23.53 7.00 9.10
N ALA A 187 22.77 6.12 9.71
CA ALA A 187 22.56 4.75 9.24
C ALA A 187 21.73 4.72 7.94
N TYR A 188 20.72 5.58 7.85
CA TYR A 188 19.89 5.75 6.66
C TYR A 188 20.73 6.22 5.45
N GLU A 189 21.52 7.28 5.61
CA GLU A 189 22.39 7.80 4.52
C GLU A 189 23.43 6.77 4.06
N LYS A 190 24.05 6.06 5.02
CA LYS A 190 25.00 4.98 4.69
C LYS A 190 24.33 3.86 3.90
N MET A 191 23.10 3.49 4.29
CA MET A 191 22.30 2.46 3.62
C MET A 191 21.94 2.90 2.19
N LEU A 192 21.53 4.16 1.99
CA LEU A 192 21.24 4.72 0.66
C LEU A 192 22.46 4.69 -0.26
N GLN A 193 23.61 5.14 0.26
CA GLN A 193 24.88 5.11 -0.51
C GLN A 193 25.28 3.69 -0.90
N GLN A 194 25.13 2.74 0.03
CA GLN A 194 25.44 1.34 -0.25
C GLN A 194 24.48 0.74 -1.29
N ALA A 195 23.19 1.03 -1.17
CA ALA A 195 22.18 0.59 -2.13
C ALA A 195 22.48 1.14 -3.54
N ARG A 196 22.77 2.43 -3.67
CA ARG A 196 23.16 3.03 -4.96
C ARG A 196 24.37 2.35 -5.60
N LYS A 197 25.34 1.89 -4.80
CA LYS A 197 26.52 1.16 -5.33
C LYS A 197 26.15 -0.23 -5.85
N GLN A 198 25.18 -0.89 -5.22
CA GLN A 198 24.80 -2.28 -5.54
C GLN A 198 23.73 -2.37 -6.63
N LEU A 199 22.81 -1.40 -6.68
CA LEU A 199 21.74 -1.41 -7.66
C LEU A 199 22.27 -1.19 -9.09
N PRO A 200 21.75 -1.92 -10.09
CA PRO A 200 22.19 -1.77 -11.47
C PRO A 200 22.03 -0.34 -12.01
N LEU A 201 20.91 0.32 -11.72
CA LEU A 201 20.66 1.70 -12.16
C LEU A 201 21.37 2.76 -11.32
N LYS A 202 22.05 2.37 -10.23
CA LYS A 202 22.73 3.28 -9.28
C LYS A 202 21.80 4.30 -8.61
N GLU A 203 20.50 4.06 -8.67
CA GLU A 203 19.46 4.89 -8.11
C GLU A 203 18.58 4.11 -7.14
N VAL A 204 18.05 4.77 -6.13
CA VAL A 204 17.06 4.22 -5.20
C VAL A 204 15.73 4.87 -5.54
N ALA A 205 14.72 4.07 -5.78
CA ALA A 205 13.39 4.53 -6.16
C ALA A 205 12.80 5.53 -5.15
N THR A 206 12.01 6.46 -5.64
CA THR A 206 11.22 7.41 -4.88
C THR A 206 9.80 6.86 -4.61
N ALA A 207 9.03 7.58 -3.83
CA ALA A 207 7.61 7.25 -3.62
C ALA A 207 6.80 7.44 -4.91
N GLU A 208 7.21 8.40 -5.74
CA GLU A 208 6.62 8.76 -7.03
C GLU A 208 6.84 7.65 -8.07
N ASP A 209 8.04 7.09 -8.18
CA ASP A 209 8.34 5.97 -9.09
C ASP A 209 7.47 4.74 -8.80
N VAL A 210 7.24 4.47 -7.50
CA VAL A 210 6.35 3.38 -7.10
C VAL A 210 4.90 3.72 -7.40
N ALA A 211 4.49 4.98 -7.18
CA ALA A 211 3.13 5.44 -7.47
C ALA A 211 2.80 5.29 -8.96
N GLU A 212 3.71 5.63 -9.87
CA GLU A 212 3.54 5.43 -11.31
C GLU A 212 3.28 3.96 -11.64
N SER A 213 4.05 3.05 -11.03
CA SER A 213 3.86 1.62 -11.22
C SER A 213 2.50 1.13 -10.71
N LEU A 214 2.05 1.61 -9.54
CA LEU A 214 0.75 1.26 -8.97
C LEU A 214 -0.39 1.77 -9.86
N VAL A 215 -0.31 3.01 -10.31
CA VAL A 215 -1.34 3.63 -11.17
C VAL A 215 -1.39 2.95 -12.54
N TRP A 216 -0.25 2.58 -13.12
CA TRP A 216 -0.22 1.84 -14.38
C TRP A 216 -1.01 0.51 -14.30
N PHE A 217 -0.88 -0.24 -13.20
CA PHE A 217 -1.67 -1.46 -12.98
C PHE A 217 -3.17 -1.19 -12.78
N LEU A 218 -3.54 -0.03 -12.29
CA LEU A 218 -4.96 0.34 -12.15
C LEU A 218 -5.59 0.74 -13.49
N GLU A 219 -4.88 1.49 -14.33
CA GLU A 219 -5.46 2.07 -15.56
C GLU A 219 -5.38 1.14 -16.78
N GLY A 220 -4.29 0.44 -17.00
CA GLY A 220 -4.00 -0.09 -18.32
C GLY A 220 -3.51 -1.54 -18.40
N ALA A 221 -3.04 -2.16 -17.33
CA ALA A 221 -2.54 -3.53 -17.39
C ALA A 221 -3.71 -4.52 -17.49
N LYS A 222 -3.85 -5.14 -18.66
CA LYS A 222 -4.74 -6.28 -18.88
C LYS A 222 -3.99 -7.58 -18.65
#